data_326a3fab84bcbc2ebf0e7729050a2775
#
_entry.id   326a3fab84bcbc2ebf0e7729050a2775
#
_cell.length_a   1.000
_cell.length_b   1.000
_cell.length_c   1.000
_cell.angle_alpha   90.00
_cell.angle_beta   90.00
_cell.angle_gamma   90.00
#
_symmetry.space_group_name_H-M   'P 1'
#
loop_
_entity.id
_entity.type
_entity.pdbx_description
1 polymer ?
#
loop_
_entity_poly.entity_id
_entity_poly.type
_entity_poly.pdbx_seq_one_letter_code
_entity_poly.pdbx_strand_id
1 'polypeptide(L)'
;MYKRQGLLCVPVACFCLLSAWNILLLPTNAAEVNVQYQLTNMLEEQGLTYGYATFWHANAMTVISGDKLKVRNVNVDEDGVQKAVYQTAAAWYDDQPGQEDYFLLLDTEEYQGLAAAKDPLLSRAERSFVLTDSYGTNYQVLVFAENIF
;
A
#
# COMPACT_ATOMS: atom_id res chain seq x y z
N MET A 1 -0.36 -50.84 19.98
CA MET A 1 -0.29 -49.79 18.94
C MET A 1 -0.50 -48.36 19.48
N TYR A 2 -1.32 -48.15 20.49
CA TYR A 2 -1.67 -46.80 21.05
C TYR A 2 -0.54 -46.03 21.77
N LYS A 3 0.43 -46.70 22.36
CA LYS A 3 1.52 -46.04 23.13
C LYS A 3 2.46 -45.19 22.29
N ARG A 4 2.63 -45.49 20.99
CA ARG A 4 3.46 -44.68 20.06
C ARG A 4 2.74 -43.43 19.52
N GLN A 5 1.42 -43.46 19.43
CA GLN A 5 0.64 -42.27 19.03
C GLN A 5 0.62 -41.19 20.11
N GLY A 6 0.54 -41.58 21.40
CA GLY A 6 0.63 -40.62 22.50
C GLY A 6 1.95 -39.84 22.52
N LEU A 7 3.07 -40.50 22.15
CA LEU A 7 4.37 -39.83 22.09
C LEU A 7 4.47 -38.75 21.01
N LEU A 8 3.76 -38.92 19.91
CA LEU A 8 3.70 -37.92 18.82
C LEU A 8 2.74 -36.76 19.12
N CYS A 9 1.72 -37.00 19.94
CA CYS A 9 0.76 -35.94 20.31
C CYS A 9 1.39 -34.85 21.20
N VAL A 10 2.41 -35.18 22.00
CA VAL A 10 3.06 -34.23 22.89
C VAL A 10 3.77 -33.11 22.13
N PRO A 11 4.67 -33.37 21.15
CA PRO A 11 5.32 -32.29 20.39
C PRO A 11 4.33 -31.47 19.56
N VAL A 12 3.29 -32.10 19.02
CA VAL A 12 2.22 -31.38 18.28
C VAL A 12 1.47 -30.44 19.23
N ALA A 13 1.07 -30.91 20.40
CA ALA A 13 0.40 -30.07 21.40
C ALA A 13 1.29 -28.92 21.87
N CYS A 14 2.58 -29.17 22.13
CA CYS A 14 3.53 -28.12 22.45
C CYS A 14 3.66 -27.09 21.34
N PHE A 15 3.76 -27.51 20.09
CA PHE A 15 3.83 -26.61 18.95
C PHE A 15 2.56 -25.75 18.83
N CYS A 16 1.38 -26.36 18.96
CA CYS A 16 0.11 -25.64 18.92
C CYS A 16 0.00 -24.60 20.04
N LEU A 17 0.40 -24.96 21.27
CA LEU A 17 0.38 -24.06 22.42
C LEU A 17 1.37 -22.88 22.24
N LEU A 18 2.58 -23.16 21.76
CA LEU A 18 3.56 -22.11 21.47
C LEU A 18 3.09 -21.18 20.34
N SER A 19 2.49 -21.74 19.30
CA SER A 19 1.92 -20.95 18.18
C SER A 19 0.76 -20.08 18.65
N ALA A 20 -0.16 -20.64 19.44
CA ALA A 20 -1.27 -19.88 20.03
C ALA A 20 -0.76 -18.76 20.95
N TRP A 21 0.25 -19.04 21.78
CA TRP A 21 0.89 -18.04 22.62
C TRP A 21 1.51 -16.90 21.81
N ASN A 22 2.25 -17.21 20.76
CA ASN A 22 2.81 -16.19 19.87
C ASN A 22 1.72 -15.34 19.18
N ILE A 23 0.61 -15.97 18.75
CA ILE A 23 -0.52 -15.23 18.15
C ILE A 23 -1.17 -14.28 19.16
N LEU A 24 -1.34 -14.72 20.42
CA LEU A 24 -1.90 -13.90 21.50
C LEU A 24 -1.01 -12.71 21.89
N LEU A 25 0.29 -12.81 21.62
CA LEU A 25 1.26 -11.74 21.88
C LEU A 25 1.42 -10.78 20.70
N LEU A 26 0.76 -11.04 19.56
CA LEU A 26 0.80 -10.09 18.43
C LEU A 26 0.19 -8.75 18.87
N PRO A 27 0.79 -7.63 18.45
CA PRO A 27 0.25 -6.31 18.73
C PRO A 27 -1.19 -6.21 18.22
N THR A 28 -2.10 -5.76 19.07
CA THR A 28 -3.51 -5.53 18.70
C THR A 28 -3.71 -4.22 17.95
N ASN A 29 -2.71 -3.35 17.99
CA ASN A 29 -2.74 -2.05 17.31
C ASN A 29 -2.08 -2.16 15.94
N ALA A 30 -2.85 -2.57 14.94
CA ALA A 30 -2.38 -2.69 13.55
C ALA A 30 -1.88 -1.35 12.97
N ALA A 31 -2.44 -0.22 13.41
CA ALA A 31 -2.05 1.10 12.94
C ALA A 31 -0.63 1.52 13.37
N GLU A 32 -0.13 0.97 14.48
CA GLU A 32 1.22 1.30 14.96
C GLU A 32 2.31 0.45 14.32
N VAL A 33 1.98 -0.75 13.85
CA VAL A 33 2.97 -1.73 13.40
C VAL A 33 2.87 -2.08 11.92
N ASN A 34 1.78 -1.69 11.27
CA ASN A 34 1.55 -2.00 9.86
C ASN A 34 1.65 -0.75 9.00
N VAL A 35 2.65 -0.71 8.13
CA VAL A 35 2.94 0.42 7.23
C VAL A 35 1.71 0.80 6.39
N GLN A 36 0.94 -0.18 5.91
CA GLN A 36 -0.23 0.10 5.07
C GLN A 36 -1.32 0.86 5.83
N TYR A 37 -1.55 0.53 7.11
CA TYR A 37 -2.46 1.30 7.96
C TYR A 37 -1.97 2.72 8.21
N GLN A 38 -0.66 2.89 8.46
CA GLN A 38 -0.07 4.20 8.69
C GLN A 38 -0.21 5.09 7.45
N LEU A 39 0.19 4.59 6.28
CA LEU A 39 0.08 5.32 5.02
C LEU A 39 -1.38 5.65 4.68
N THR A 40 -2.30 4.69 4.89
CA THR A 40 -3.73 4.91 4.66
C THR A 40 -4.24 6.07 5.53
N ASN A 41 -3.97 6.04 6.84
CA ASN A 41 -4.41 7.09 7.75
C ASN A 41 -3.81 8.45 7.38
N MET A 42 -2.51 8.50 7.07
CA MET A 42 -1.83 9.74 6.69
C MET A 42 -2.41 10.35 5.40
N LEU A 43 -2.78 9.52 4.41
CA LEU A 43 -3.42 10.00 3.18
C LEU A 43 -4.86 10.47 3.42
N GLU A 44 -5.63 9.76 4.26
CA GLU A 44 -6.98 10.20 4.67
C GLU A 44 -6.93 11.54 5.41
N GLU A 45 -5.94 11.76 6.29
CA GLU A 45 -5.73 13.03 6.98
C GLU A 45 -5.42 14.20 6.02
N GLN A 46 -4.83 13.91 4.86
CA GLN A 46 -4.59 14.90 3.80
C GLN A 46 -5.84 15.13 2.92
N GLY A 47 -6.95 14.44 3.18
CA GLY A 47 -8.19 14.55 2.42
C GLY A 47 -8.16 13.84 1.06
N LEU A 48 -7.14 13.03 0.82
CA LEU A 48 -6.99 12.29 -0.43
C LEU A 48 -7.90 11.06 -0.42
N THR A 49 -8.61 10.81 -1.53
CA THR A 49 -9.58 9.71 -1.63
C THR A 49 -9.36 8.80 -2.83
N TYR A 50 -8.69 9.28 -3.86
CA TYR A 50 -8.43 8.50 -5.07
C TYR A 50 -7.01 8.69 -5.58
N GLY A 51 -6.32 7.59 -5.88
CA GLY A 51 -4.97 7.68 -6.40
C GLY A 51 -4.39 6.36 -6.86
N TYR A 52 -3.09 6.38 -7.03
CA TYR A 52 -2.33 5.31 -7.62
C TYR A 52 -1.12 4.96 -6.77
N ALA A 53 -0.77 3.70 -6.74
CA ALA A 53 0.44 3.17 -6.13
C ALA A 53 0.82 1.85 -6.79
N THR A 54 2.01 1.36 -6.56
CA THR A 54 2.40 0.03 -6.99
C THR A 54 1.63 -1.07 -6.25
N PHE A 55 1.66 -2.28 -6.78
CA PHE A 55 0.82 -3.42 -6.37
C PHE A 55 0.78 -3.65 -4.85
N TRP A 56 1.94 -3.57 -4.19
CA TRP A 56 2.05 -3.90 -2.76
C TRP A 56 1.34 -2.89 -1.84
N HIS A 57 1.14 -1.67 -2.30
CA HIS A 57 0.45 -0.61 -1.56
C HIS A 57 -1.01 -0.48 -1.97
N ALA A 58 -1.31 -0.45 -3.26
CA ALA A 58 -2.61 -0.11 -3.81
C ALA A 58 -3.77 -0.93 -3.22
N ASN A 59 -3.71 -2.25 -3.37
CA ASN A 59 -4.81 -3.11 -2.98
C ASN A 59 -5.01 -3.17 -1.46
N ALA A 60 -3.91 -3.22 -0.70
CA ALA A 60 -3.96 -3.27 0.75
C ALA A 60 -4.61 -2.02 1.33
N MET A 61 -4.23 -0.83 0.85
CA MET A 61 -4.75 0.45 1.35
C MET A 61 -6.25 0.62 1.04
N THR A 62 -6.70 0.21 -0.16
CA THR A 62 -8.14 0.23 -0.50
C THR A 62 -8.96 -0.64 0.45
N VAL A 63 -8.48 -1.85 0.76
CA VAL A 63 -9.18 -2.78 1.67
C VAL A 63 -9.15 -2.26 3.10
N ILE A 64 -8.00 -1.78 3.57
CA ILE A 64 -7.80 -1.28 4.95
C ILE A 64 -8.70 -0.08 5.24
N SER A 65 -8.84 0.86 4.28
CA SER A 65 -9.69 2.03 4.42
C SER A 65 -11.20 1.73 4.37
N GLY A 66 -11.57 0.49 4.03
CA GLY A 66 -12.97 0.14 3.78
C GLY A 66 -13.54 0.86 2.56
N ASP A 67 -12.75 0.99 1.50
CA ASP A 67 -13.06 1.65 0.22
C ASP A 67 -13.25 3.19 0.30
N LYS A 68 -12.87 3.81 1.42
CA LYS A 68 -12.83 5.27 1.54
C LYS A 68 -11.69 5.87 0.72
N LEU A 69 -10.53 5.21 0.74
CA LEU A 69 -9.38 5.52 -0.07
C LEU A 69 -9.28 4.50 -1.22
N LYS A 70 -9.47 4.94 -2.44
CA LYS A 70 -9.40 4.11 -3.63
C LYS A 70 -8.02 4.23 -4.27
N VAL A 71 -7.14 3.32 -3.95
CA VAL A 71 -5.80 3.27 -4.54
C VAL A 71 -5.77 2.21 -5.62
N ARG A 72 -5.39 2.62 -6.83
CA ARG A 72 -5.35 1.76 -8.01
C ARG A 72 -3.92 1.37 -8.36
N ASN A 73 -3.77 0.13 -8.80
CA ASN A 73 -2.46 -0.41 -9.09
C ASN A 73 -1.86 0.18 -10.37
N VAL A 74 -0.61 0.59 -10.31
CA VAL A 74 0.21 1.03 -11.44
C VAL A 74 1.54 0.30 -11.45
N ASN A 75 2.18 0.24 -12.62
CA ASN A 75 3.58 -0.13 -12.75
C ASN A 75 4.41 1.16 -12.83
N VAL A 76 5.56 1.16 -12.16
CA VAL A 76 6.53 2.24 -12.22
C VAL A 76 7.87 1.64 -12.63
N ASP A 77 8.39 2.06 -13.75
CA ASP A 77 9.65 1.58 -14.31
C ASP A 77 10.40 2.71 -15.05
N GLU A 78 11.42 2.37 -15.82
CA GLU A 78 12.21 3.32 -16.60
C GLU A 78 11.43 4.01 -17.73
N ASP A 79 10.31 3.43 -18.16
CA ASP A 79 9.40 4.00 -19.15
C ASP A 79 8.32 4.91 -18.50
N GLY A 80 8.38 5.10 -17.18
CA GLY A 80 7.48 5.96 -16.42
C GLY A 80 6.38 5.22 -15.68
N VAL A 81 5.26 5.92 -15.41
CA VAL A 81 4.10 5.38 -14.73
C VAL A 81 3.10 4.83 -15.75
N GLN A 82 2.81 3.54 -15.65
CA GLN A 82 1.97 2.82 -16.61
C GLN A 82 0.76 2.17 -15.93
N LYS A 83 -0.36 2.08 -16.66
CA LYS A 83 -1.53 1.31 -16.21
C LYS A 83 -1.14 -0.16 -15.99
N ALA A 84 -1.41 -0.70 -14.83
CA ALA A 84 -1.26 -2.14 -14.63
C ALA A 84 -2.41 -2.86 -15.36
N VAL A 85 -2.06 -3.75 -16.30
CA VAL A 85 -3.06 -4.48 -17.11
C VAL A 85 -3.49 -5.80 -16.47
N TYR A 86 -2.80 -6.23 -15.42
CA TYR A 86 -3.08 -7.49 -14.76
C TYR A 86 -3.93 -7.26 -13.49
N GLN A 87 -5.04 -8.00 -13.38
CA GLN A 87 -5.99 -7.93 -12.25
C GLN A 87 -6.56 -6.53 -11.99
N THR A 88 -6.79 -5.75 -13.04
CA THR A 88 -7.33 -4.39 -12.96
C THR A 88 -8.50 -4.21 -13.91
N ALA A 89 -9.38 -3.26 -13.62
CA ALA A 89 -10.43 -2.83 -14.52
C ALA A 89 -10.02 -1.55 -15.26
N ALA A 90 -10.23 -1.48 -16.56
CA ALA A 90 -9.88 -0.31 -17.36
C ALA A 90 -10.48 0.99 -16.80
N ALA A 91 -11.71 0.93 -16.29
CA ALA A 91 -12.41 2.06 -15.70
C ALA A 91 -11.73 2.64 -14.42
N TRP A 92 -10.75 1.95 -13.85
CA TRP A 92 -9.98 2.49 -12.72
C TRP A 92 -9.03 3.62 -13.13
N TYR A 93 -8.74 3.72 -14.41
CA TYR A 93 -7.83 4.73 -14.97
C TYR A 93 -8.55 5.82 -15.75
N ASP A 94 -9.89 5.80 -15.74
CA ASP A 94 -10.71 6.85 -16.30
C ASP A 94 -10.95 7.95 -15.25
N ASP A 95 -11.30 9.14 -15.70
CA ASP A 95 -11.70 10.23 -14.82
C ASP A 95 -12.85 9.81 -13.91
N GLN A 96 -12.69 10.06 -12.62
CA GLN A 96 -13.70 9.71 -11.64
C GLN A 96 -14.64 10.90 -11.42
N PRO A 97 -15.96 10.73 -11.59
CA PRO A 97 -16.92 11.83 -11.42
C PRO A 97 -16.83 12.46 -10.01
N GLY A 98 -16.60 13.77 -9.97
CA GLY A 98 -16.53 14.53 -8.72
C GLY A 98 -15.22 14.38 -7.96
N GLN A 99 -14.19 13.76 -8.54
CA GLN A 99 -12.85 13.70 -7.97
C GLN A 99 -12.05 14.94 -8.39
N GLU A 100 -11.60 15.71 -7.42
CA GLU A 100 -10.84 16.94 -7.64
C GLU A 100 -9.33 16.71 -7.59
N ASP A 101 -8.88 15.84 -6.67
CA ASP A 101 -7.46 15.55 -6.45
C ASP A 101 -7.16 14.06 -6.70
N TYR A 102 -6.16 13.79 -7.51
CA TYR A 102 -5.59 12.46 -7.69
C TYR A 102 -4.21 12.42 -7.05
N PHE A 103 -3.82 11.29 -6.47
CA PHE A 103 -2.47 11.16 -5.94
C PHE A 103 -1.71 9.96 -6.54
N LEU A 104 -0.40 10.06 -6.51
CA LEU A 104 0.52 8.97 -6.79
C LEU A 104 1.45 8.79 -5.60
N LEU A 105 1.39 7.62 -4.97
CA LEU A 105 2.27 7.22 -3.88
C LEU A 105 3.41 6.38 -4.45
N LEU A 106 4.63 6.82 -4.18
CA LEU A 106 5.87 6.19 -4.64
C LEU A 106 6.77 5.91 -3.45
N ASP A 107 7.48 4.80 -3.48
CA ASP A 107 8.61 4.63 -2.60
C ASP A 107 9.81 5.46 -3.06
N THR A 108 10.90 5.44 -2.27
CA THR A 108 12.08 6.25 -2.58
C THR A 108 12.76 5.82 -3.89
N GLU A 109 12.80 4.53 -4.19
CA GLU A 109 13.47 4.01 -5.39
C GLU A 109 12.67 4.34 -6.65
N GLU A 110 11.34 4.15 -6.59
CA GLU A 110 10.40 4.50 -7.65
C GLU A 110 10.49 6.00 -8.00
N TYR A 111 10.44 6.86 -6.96
CA TYR A 111 10.56 8.30 -7.17
C TYR A 111 11.90 8.70 -7.76
N GLN A 112 13.00 8.13 -7.27
CA GLN A 112 14.34 8.41 -7.81
C GLN A 112 14.49 7.93 -9.25
N GLY A 113 13.88 6.80 -9.60
CA GLY A 113 13.84 6.28 -10.97
C GLY A 113 13.17 7.27 -11.92
N LEU A 114 11.96 7.74 -11.58
CA LEU A 114 11.25 8.75 -12.36
C LEU A 114 12.02 10.08 -12.45
N ALA A 115 12.66 10.50 -11.36
CA ALA A 115 13.46 11.73 -11.35
C ALA A 115 14.71 11.62 -12.25
N ALA A 116 15.37 10.47 -12.24
CA ALA A 116 16.52 10.20 -13.11
C ALA A 116 16.13 10.15 -14.59
N ALA A 117 14.97 9.56 -14.90
CA ALA A 117 14.37 9.54 -16.25
C ALA A 117 13.83 10.91 -16.68
N LYS A 118 13.72 11.87 -15.75
CA LYS A 118 13.08 13.19 -15.98
C LYS A 118 11.64 13.05 -16.47
N ASP A 119 10.90 12.13 -15.86
CA ASP A 119 9.51 11.87 -16.23
C ASP A 119 8.68 13.17 -16.15
N PRO A 120 7.97 13.52 -17.23
CA PRO A 120 7.17 14.75 -17.27
C PRO A 120 6.04 14.78 -16.23
N LEU A 121 5.62 13.61 -15.71
CA LEU A 121 4.61 13.51 -14.67
C LEU A 121 5.02 14.26 -13.40
N LEU A 122 6.32 14.25 -13.04
CA LEU A 122 6.82 14.96 -11.87
C LEU A 122 6.55 16.47 -11.93
N SER A 123 6.58 17.05 -13.14
CA SER A 123 6.32 18.48 -13.35
C SER A 123 4.82 18.83 -13.39
N ARG A 124 3.94 17.84 -13.54
CA ARG A 124 2.49 18.03 -13.53
C ARG A 124 1.90 18.04 -12.13
N ALA A 125 2.64 17.57 -11.12
CA ALA A 125 2.17 17.57 -9.74
C ALA A 125 2.02 19.00 -9.22
N GLU A 126 0.83 19.35 -8.73
CA GLU A 126 0.57 20.64 -8.11
C GLU A 126 1.14 20.74 -6.70
N ARG A 127 1.16 19.62 -6.01
CA ARG A 127 1.64 19.48 -4.64
C ARG A 127 2.41 18.20 -4.49
N SER A 128 3.46 18.24 -3.69
CA SER A 128 4.20 17.04 -3.29
C SER A 128 4.59 17.10 -1.82
N PHE A 129 4.59 15.96 -1.15
CA PHE A 129 5.03 15.84 0.23
C PHE A 129 5.54 14.44 0.52
N VAL A 130 6.25 14.29 1.63
CA VAL A 130 6.79 13.01 2.08
C VAL A 130 5.98 12.50 3.26
N LEU A 131 5.60 11.24 3.20
CA LEU A 131 5.12 10.48 4.34
C LEU A 131 6.27 9.63 4.88
N THR A 132 6.39 9.57 6.20
CA THR A 132 7.40 8.72 6.85
C THR A 132 6.68 7.75 7.78
N ASP A 133 6.92 6.46 7.60
CA ASP A 133 6.35 5.43 8.46
C ASP A 133 7.10 5.34 9.80
N SER A 134 6.60 4.52 10.72
CA SER A 134 7.21 4.33 12.04
C SER A 134 8.59 3.64 12.01
N TYR A 135 8.99 3.10 10.88
CA TYR A 135 10.30 2.50 10.65
C TYR A 135 11.30 3.48 10.03
N GLY A 136 10.86 4.70 9.72
CA GLY A 136 11.69 5.74 9.11
C GLY A 136 11.78 5.64 7.58
N THR A 137 10.92 4.82 6.94
CA THR A 137 10.86 4.73 5.47
C THR A 137 10.08 5.91 4.93
N ASN A 138 10.64 6.56 3.90
CA ASN A 138 10.02 7.70 3.25
C ASN A 138 9.26 7.28 1.99
N TYR A 139 8.07 7.83 1.83
CA TYR A 139 7.22 7.68 0.65
C TYR A 139 6.89 9.05 0.08
N GLN A 140 7.11 9.22 -1.21
CA GLN A 140 6.77 10.45 -1.90
C GLN A 140 5.32 10.40 -2.37
N VAL A 141 4.54 11.42 -2.04
CA VAL A 141 3.18 11.62 -2.54
C VAL A 141 3.18 12.81 -3.49
N LEU A 142 2.73 12.58 -4.70
CA LEU A 142 2.49 13.59 -5.72
C LEU A 142 0.99 13.76 -5.87
N VAL A 143 0.50 15.00 -5.87
CA VAL A 143 -0.94 15.32 -6.00
C VAL A 143 -1.18 16.11 -7.26
N PHE A 144 -2.23 15.74 -7.99
CA PHE A 144 -2.59 16.26 -9.30
C PHE A 144 -4.05 16.72 -9.30
N ALA A 145 -4.36 17.85 -9.93
CA ALA A 145 -5.73 18.32 -10.14
C ALA A 145 -6.49 17.50 -11.19
N GLU A 146 -5.77 16.75 -12.02
CA GLU A 146 -6.35 15.92 -13.08
C GLU A 146 -5.82 14.49 -12.98
N ASN A 147 -6.56 13.55 -13.55
CA ASN A 147 -6.11 12.18 -13.66
C ASN A 147 -4.76 12.11 -14.41
N ILE A 148 -3.90 11.21 -13.96
CA ILE A 148 -2.56 11.09 -14.56
C ILE A 148 -2.54 10.32 -15.88
N PHE A 149 -3.63 9.63 -16.24
CA PHE A 149 -3.75 8.78 -17.42
C PHE A 149 -4.62 9.35 -18.55
#